data_90404202cac182682df022e6e951dc70
#
_entry.id   90404202cac182682df022e6e951dc70
#
_cell.length_a   1.000
_cell.length_b   1.000
_cell.length_c   1.000
_cell.angle_alpha   90.00
_cell.angle_beta   90.00
_cell.angle_gamma   90.00
#
_symmetry.space_group_name_H-M   'P 1'
#
loop_
_entity.id
_entity.type
_entity.pdbx_description
1 polymer ?
#
loop_
_entity_poly.entity_id
_entity_poly.type
_entity_poly.pdbx_seq_one_letter_code
_entity_poly.pdbx_strand_id
1 'polypeptide(L)'
;MARATLDHTTSNSRLELEIERPWFRHLITVLIIVNAVVLGILTYRQDLPRSLVAGLEIFDHAVTWIFALEILLKLSVYRLQFFRRGWNWFDFVVVGVALAPGGSAFSVLRAMRVLRVLRLLHVVPMMRRITEALMKALPGMGAIFAVLALVTYVGAVMATNMFGNTNDPDVVLLFGDLPRSAYSLFQVMTMDGWRFEVVQKVIDDGHPFAWIFFIIFIFIASFAILNLFIALVVDALASEQKALLEDELEDIEEEISEEFDEAEGQRGDILAMLTSMREEIAELKQLVAAENS
;
A
#
# COMPACT_ATOMS: atom_id res chain seq x y z
N MET A 1 -16.51 -8.84 41.72
CA MET A 1 -16.37 -8.23 40.36
C MET A 1 -14.94 -8.06 39.88
N ALA A 2 -13.91 -7.89 40.71
CA ALA A 2 -12.51 -7.65 40.28
C ALA A 2 -11.77 -8.89 39.71
N ARG A 3 -12.18 -10.13 39.99
CA ARG A 3 -11.55 -11.34 39.43
C ARG A 3 -11.91 -11.64 37.96
N ALA A 4 -13.08 -11.26 37.52
CA ALA A 4 -13.53 -11.50 36.14
C ALA A 4 -12.83 -10.56 35.11
N THR A 5 -12.42 -9.36 35.54
CA THR A 5 -11.72 -8.38 34.67
C THR A 5 -10.25 -8.72 34.45
N LEU A 6 -9.60 -9.37 35.44
CA LEU A 6 -8.19 -9.80 35.34
C LEU A 6 -8.02 -11.04 34.42
N ASP A 7 -8.99 -11.93 34.37
CA ASP A 7 -8.94 -13.11 33.49
C ASP A 7 -9.10 -12.75 32.00
N HIS A 8 -9.90 -11.72 31.69
CA HIS A 8 -10.07 -11.27 30.30
C HIS A 8 -8.84 -10.53 29.74
N THR A 9 -8.09 -9.80 30.58
CA THR A 9 -6.86 -9.12 30.15
C THR A 9 -5.70 -10.09 29.92
N THR A 10 -5.55 -11.09 30.76
CA THR A 10 -4.50 -12.13 30.60
C THR A 10 -4.80 -13.12 29.47
N SER A 11 -6.07 -13.41 29.18
CA SER A 11 -6.47 -14.24 28.03
C SER A 11 -6.22 -13.54 26.70
N ASN A 12 -6.52 -12.25 26.59
CA ASN A 12 -6.27 -11.47 25.36
C ASN A 12 -4.78 -11.33 25.05
N SER A 13 -3.93 -11.16 26.05
CA SER A 13 -2.47 -11.07 25.85
C SER A 13 -1.86 -12.39 25.37
N ARG A 14 -2.38 -13.56 25.82
CA ARG A 14 -1.92 -14.87 25.34
C ARG A 14 -2.35 -15.13 23.89
N LEU A 15 -3.58 -14.79 23.51
CA LEU A 15 -4.07 -14.90 22.12
C LEU A 15 -3.31 -13.99 21.18
N GLU A 16 -2.97 -12.79 21.60
CA GLU A 16 -2.15 -11.85 20.85
C GLU A 16 -0.77 -12.43 20.55
N LEU A 17 -0.08 -12.98 21.55
CA LEU A 17 1.20 -13.66 21.41
C LEU A 17 1.15 -14.86 20.45
N GLU A 18 0.07 -15.65 20.48
CA GLU A 18 -0.08 -16.79 19.57
C GLU A 18 -0.32 -16.37 18.11
N ILE A 19 -1.13 -15.32 17.87
CA ILE A 19 -1.43 -14.78 16.53
C ILE A 19 -0.18 -14.14 15.90
N GLU A 20 0.70 -13.55 16.72
CA GLU A 20 1.94 -12.91 16.27
C GLU A 20 3.11 -13.88 16.09
N ARG A 21 2.98 -15.13 16.48
CA ARG A 21 4.04 -16.14 16.32
C ARG A 21 4.41 -16.36 14.85
N PRO A 22 5.71 -16.48 14.54
CA PRO A 22 6.18 -16.62 13.15
C PRO A 22 5.63 -17.90 12.49
N TRP A 23 5.48 -19.00 13.20
CA TRP A 23 4.93 -20.23 12.64
C TRP A 23 3.47 -20.08 12.19
N PHE A 24 2.64 -19.35 12.95
CA PHE A 24 1.24 -19.09 12.60
C PHE A 24 1.16 -18.25 11.31
N ARG A 25 1.98 -17.20 11.21
CA ARG A 25 2.07 -16.38 10.00
C ARG A 25 2.52 -17.19 8.78
N HIS A 26 3.51 -18.07 8.94
CA HIS A 26 3.95 -18.95 7.85
C HIS A 26 2.85 -19.94 7.44
N LEU A 27 2.12 -20.51 8.39
CA LEU A 27 1.00 -21.41 8.12
C LEU A 27 -0.08 -20.69 7.29
N ILE A 28 -0.50 -19.49 7.71
CA ILE A 28 -1.47 -18.69 6.97
C ILE A 28 -0.95 -18.35 5.56
N THR A 29 0.32 -17.98 5.44
CA THR A 29 0.95 -17.69 4.13
C THR A 29 0.89 -18.90 3.20
N VAL A 30 1.30 -20.08 3.67
CA VAL A 30 1.25 -21.32 2.89
C VAL A 30 -0.19 -21.65 2.50
N LEU A 31 -1.13 -21.49 3.43
CA LEU A 31 -2.55 -21.74 3.16
C LEU A 31 -3.11 -20.81 2.08
N ILE A 32 -2.72 -19.53 2.07
CA ILE A 32 -3.11 -18.57 1.01
C ILE A 32 -2.52 -19.02 -0.33
N ILE A 33 -1.25 -19.41 -0.37
CA ILE A 33 -0.59 -19.83 -1.62
C ILE A 33 -1.24 -21.11 -2.17
N VAL A 34 -1.44 -22.11 -1.32
CA VAL A 34 -2.09 -23.38 -1.73
C VAL A 34 -3.50 -23.10 -2.22
N ASN A 35 -4.26 -22.25 -1.52
CA ASN A 35 -5.61 -21.89 -1.95
C ASN A 35 -5.63 -21.10 -3.27
N ALA A 36 -4.62 -20.27 -3.53
CA ALA A 36 -4.46 -19.57 -4.80
C ALA A 36 -4.30 -20.58 -5.96
N VAL A 37 -3.47 -21.60 -5.77
CA VAL A 37 -3.27 -22.69 -6.74
C VAL A 37 -4.56 -23.47 -6.96
N VAL A 38 -5.26 -23.83 -5.87
CA VAL A 38 -6.55 -24.54 -5.94
C VAL A 38 -7.59 -23.75 -6.71
N LEU A 39 -7.70 -22.44 -6.47
CA LEU A 39 -8.60 -21.58 -7.23
C LEU A 39 -8.22 -21.50 -8.70
N GLY A 40 -6.91 -21.47 -9.03
CA GLY A 40 -6.42 -21.54 -10.39
C GLY A 40 -6.83 -22.86 -11.09
N ILE A 41 -6.66 -23.99 -10.40
CA ILE A 41 -7.09 -25.30 -10.93
C ILE A 41 -8.62 -25.35 -11.14
N LEU A 42 -9.40 -24.78 -10.22
CA LEU A 42 -10.86 -24.73 -10.32
C LEU A 42 -11.38 -23.90 -11.51
N THR A 43 -10.55 -23.10 -12.18
CA THR A 43 -10.96 -22.43 -13.44
C THR A 43 -11.17 -23.44 -14.56
N TYR A 44 -10.48 -24.57 -14.53
CA TYR A 44 -10.60 -25.68 -15.48
C TYR A 44 -11.63 -26.76 -15.04
N ARG A 45 -12.57 -26.39 -14.16
CA ARG A 45 -13.55 -27.32 -13.56
C ARG A 45 -14.36 -28.16 -14.56
N GLN A 46 -14.49 -27.70 -15.82
CA GLN A 46 -15.22 -28.42 -16.87
C GLN A 46 -14.42 -29.61 -17.42
N ASP A 47 -13.09 -29.53 -17.37
CA ASP A 47 -12.18 -30.53 -17.93
C ASP A 47 -11.72 -31.55 -16.86
N LEU A 48 -12.06 -31.31 -15.58
CA LEU A 48 -11.59 -32.12 -14.47
C LEU A 48 -12.65 -33.16 -14.03
N PRO A 49 -12.23 -34.31 -13.49
CA PRO A 49 -13.13 -35.28 -12.89
C PRO A 49 -13.97 -34.65 -11.75
N ARG A 50 -15.25 -34.95 -11.71
CA ARG A 50 -16.21 -34.40 -10.71
C ARG A 50 -15.76 -34.63 -9.28
N SER A 51 -15.16 -35.80 -8.98
CA SER A 51 -14.65 -36.10 -7.64
C SER A 51 -13.50 -35.20 -7.23
N LEU A 52 -12.59 -34.84 -8.16
CA LEU A 52 -11.51 -33.92 -7.90
C LEU A 52 -12.03 -32.50 -7.67
N VAL A 53 -12.94 -32.02 -8.52
CA VAL A 53 -13.58 -30.71 -8.36
C VAL A 53 -14.27 -30.59 -7.01
N ALA A 54 -15.06 -31.62 -6.60
CA ALA A 54 -15.69 -31.62 -5.29
C ALA A 54 -14.70 -31.57 -4.12
N GLY A 55 -13.58 -32.30 -4.21
CA GLY A 55 -12.52 -32.23 -3.21
C GLY A 55 -11.87 -30.86 -3.09
N LEU A 56 -11.56 -30.23 -4.23
CA LEU A 56 -10.98 -28.88 -4.29
C LEU A 56 -11.96 -27.81 -3.78
N GLU A 57 -13.25 -27.93 -4.07
CA GLU A 57 -14.28 -27.03 -3.55
C GLU A 57 -14.45 -27.16 -2.03
N ILE A 58 -14.41 -28.39 -1.49
CA ILE A 58 -14.45 -28.61 -0.03
C ILE A 58 -13.23 -27.97 0.63
N PHE A 59 -12.05 -28.16 0.05
CA PHE A 59 -10.80 -27.52 0.52
C PHE A 59 -10.92 -25.99 0.52
N ASP A 60 -11.38 -25.40 -0.59
CA ASP A 60 -11.58 -23.95 -0.71
C ASP A 60 -12.54 -23.40 0.37
N HIS A 61 -13.64 -24.10 0.62
CA HIS A 61 -14.57 -23.74 1.69
C HIS A 61 -13.94 -23.85 3.09
N ALA A 62 -13.21 -24.93 3.35
CA ALA A 62 -12.53 -25.10 4.64
C ALA A 62 -11.51 -23.99 4.90
N VAL A 63 -10.70 -23.64 3.89
CA VAL A 63 -9.74 -22.53 3.99
C VAL A 63 -10.45 -21.19 4.20
N THR A 64 -11.58 -20.95 3.54
CA THR A 64 -12.37 -19.74 3.74
C THR A 64 -12.84 -19.61 5.19
N TRP A 65 -13.32 -20.70 5.83
CA TRP A 65 -13.70 -20.70 7.22
C TRP A 65 -12.52 -20.51 8.18
N ILE A 66 -11.34 -21.05 7.85
CA ILE A 66 -10.11 -20.81 8.62
C ILE A 66 -9.77 -19.32 8.60
N PHE A 67 -9.84 -18.66 7.45
CA PHE A 67 -9.60 -17.21 7.33
C PHE A 67 -10.67 -16.39 8.07
N ALA A 68 -11.92 -16.80 8.00
CA ALA A 68 -12.98 -16.15 8.77
C ALA A 68 -12.72 -16.25 10.28
N LEU A 69 -12.31 -17.43 10.76
CA LEU A 69 -11.94 -17.63 12.16
C LEU A 69 -10.73 -16.78 12.56
N GLU A 70 -9.71 -16.71 11.73
CA GLU A 70 -8.54 -15.83 11.93
C GLU A 70 -8.95 -14.37 12.14
N ILE A 71 -9.84 -13.87 11.27
CA ILE A 71 -10.33 -12.47 11.36
C ILE A 71 -11.17 -12.27 12.62
N LEU A 72 -12.03 -13.23 12.96
CA LEU A 72 -12.81 -13.17 14.20
C LEU A 72 -11.92 -13.16 15.44
N LEU A 73 -10.86 -13.96 15.46
CA LEU A 73 -9.86 -13.94 16.53
C LEU A 73 -9.15 -12.58 16.61
N LYS A 74 -8.67 -12.05 15.48
CA LYS A 74 -8.08 -10.70 15.43
C LYS A 74 -9.06 -9.62 15.89
N LEU A 75 -10.31 -9.71 15.48
CA LEU A 75 -11.35 -8.75 15.87
C LEU A 75 -11.65 -8.82 17.38
N SER A 76 -11.67 -10.01 17.98
CA SER A 76 -11.88 -10.18 19.42
C SER A 76 -10.72 -9.64 20.26
N VAL A 77 -9.48 -9.75 19.76
CA VAL A 77 -8.26 -9.26 20.42
C VAL A 77 -8.12 -7.75 20.26
N TYR A 78 -8.14 -7.25 19.01
CA TYR A 78 -7.89 -5.84 18.72
C TYR A 78 -9.13 -4.94 18.78
N ARG A 79 -10.34 -5.49 18.85
CA ARG A 79 -11.62 -4.77 18.92
C ARG A 79 -11.69 -3.64 17.87
N LEU A 80 -12.04 -2.40 18.27
CA LEU A 80 -12.14 -1.25 17.37
C LEU A 80 -10.77 -0.81 16.78
N GLN A 81 -9.66 -1.13 17.45
CA GLN A 81 -8.33 -0.85 16.94
C GLN A 81 -7.99 -1.69 15.69
N PHE A 82 -8.69 -2.81 15.49
CA PHE A 82 -8.59 -3.62 14.27
C PHE A 82 -8.80 -2.78 13.00
N PHE A 83 -9.80 -1.92 12.98
CA PHE A 83 -10.16 -1.08 11.83
C PHE A 83 -9.24 0.13 11.62
N ARG A 84 -8.37 0.45 12.57
CA ARG A 84 -7.38 1.54 12.41
C ARG A 84 -6.18 1.11 11.56
N ARG A 85 -5.94 -0.20 11.41
CA ARG A 85 -4.88 -0.75 10.55
C ARG A 85 -5.47 -1.07 9.18
N GLY A 86 -5.06 -0.35 8.13
CA GLY A 86 -5.59 -0.50 6.77
C GLY A 86 -5.54 -1.94 6.23
N TRP A 87 -4.49 -2.70 6.54
CA TRP A 87 -4.37 -4.09 6.13
C TRP A 87 -5.42 -5.02 6.78
N ASN A 88 -5.79 -4.79 8.02
CA ASN A 88 -6.85 -5.56 8.68
C ASN A 88 -8.22 -5.27 8.05
N TRP A 89 -8.47 -4.02 7.67
CA TRP A 89 -9.68 -3.63 6.94
C TRP A 89 -9.76 -4.32 5.58
N PHE A 90 -8.64 -4.36 4.85
CA PHE A 90 -8.54 -5.08 3.59
C PHE A 90 -8.86 -6.58 3.75
N ASP A 91 -8.25 -7.26 4.74
CA ASP A 91 -8.54 -8.66 5.05
C ASP A 91 -10.02 -8.89 5.36
N PHE A 92 -10.61 -8.01 6.17
CA PHE A 92 -12.01 -8.10 6.56
C PHE A 92 -12.95 -8.01 5.35
N VAL A 93 -12.70 -7.06 4.45
CA VAL A 93 -13.50 -6.90 3.22
C VAL A 93 -13.36 -8.12 2.32
N VAL A 94 -12.13 -8.56 2.05
CA VAL A 94 -11.85 -9.68 1.14
C VAL A 94 -12.46 -11.00 1.62
N VAL A 95 -12.36 -11.29 2.93
CA VAL A 95 -12.97 -12.51 3.49
C VAL A 95 -14.49 -12.36 3.60
N GLY A 96 -14.99 -11.16 3.95
CA GLY A 96 -16.42 -10.86 3.97
C GLY A 96 -17.10 -11.09 2.60
N VAL A 97 -16.46 -10.64 1.52
CA VAL A 97 -16.91 -10.92 0.15
C VAL A 97 -16.88 -12.41 -0.17
N ALA A 98 -15.86 -13.14 0.30
CA ALA A 98 -15.77 -14.59 0.07
C ALA A 98 -16.85 -15.40 0.81
N LEU A 99 -17.36 -14.87 1.92
CA LEU A 99 -18.45 -15.48 2.72
C LEU A 99 -19.84 -15.08 2.22
N ALA A 100 -19.95 -14.20 1.20
CA ALA A 100 -21.25 -13.76 0.70
C ALA A 100 -22.13 -14.95 0.25
N PRO A 101 -23.42 -14.91 0.57
CA PRO A 101 -24.33 -16.02 0.29
C PRO A 101 -24.45 -16.29 -1.21
N GLY A 102 -24.56 -17.56 -1.58
CA GLY A 102 -24.68 -18.02 -2.95
C GLY A 102 -26.08 -17.76 -3.53
N GLY A 103 -26.22 -16.69 -4.33
CA GLY A 103 -27.45 -16.41 -5.09
C GLY A 103 -27.10 -15.83 -6.46
N SER A 104 -28.06 -15.79 -7.41
CA SER A 104 -27.85 -15.22 -8.75
C SER A 104 -27.42 -13.74 -8.70
N ALA A 105 -27.98 -12.97 -7.77
CA ALA A 105 -27.64 -11.57 -7.52
C ALA A 105 -26.19 -11.39 -7.02
N PHE A 106 -25.57 -12.42 -6.43
CA PHE A 106 -24.22 -12.37 -5.86
C PHE A 106 -23.18 -13.15 -6.68
N SER A 107 -23.48 -13.44 -7.96
CA SER A 107 -22.56 -14.16 -8.85
C SER A 107 -21.19 -13.46 -8.98
N VAL A 108 -21.19 -12.11 -9.04
CA VAL A 108 -19.99 -11.28 -9.10
C VAL A 108 -19.18 -11.41 -7.80
N LEU A 109 -19.82 -11.38 -6.63
CA LEU A 109 -19.13 -11.56 -5.35
C LEU A 109 -18.49 -12.94 -5.25
N ARG A 110 -19.13 -13.97 -5.83
CA ARG A 110 -18.54 -15.31 -5.91
C ARG A 110 -17.25 -15.33 -6.75
N ALA A 111 -17.23 -14.61 -7.88
CA ALA A 111 -16.00 -14.45 -8.67
C ALA A 111 -14.93 -13.67 -7.92
N MET A 112 -15.31 -12.65 -7.14
CA MET A 112 -14.39 -11.82 -6.35
C MET A 112 -13.72 -12.59 -5.19
N ARG A 113 -14.14 -13.84 -4.87
CA ARG A 113 -13.43 -14.66 -3.87
C ARG A 113 -11.93 -14.86 -4.19
N VAL A 114 -11.53 -14.75 -5.47
CA VAL A 114 -10.14 -14.79 -5.91
C VAL A 114 -9.30 -13.66 -5.28
N LEU A 115 -9.92 -12.53 -4.92
CA LEU A 115 -9.24 -11.39 -4.30
C LEU A 115 -8.56 -11.74 -2.97
N ARG A 116 -8.97 -12.86 -2.33
CA ARG A 116 -8.27 -13.32 -1.11
C ARG A 116 -6.78 -13.62 -1.34
N VAL A 117 -6.38 -13.91 -2.59
CA VAL A 117 -4.97 -14.09 -2.96
C VAL A 117 -4.17 -12.80 -2.76
N LEU A 118 -4.81 -11.64 -2.90
CA LEU A 118 -4.17 -10.34 -2.66
C LEU A 118 -3.72 -10.13 -1.20
N ARG A 119 -4.16 -10.99 -0.27
CA ARG A 119 -3.63 -11.01 1.10
C ARG A 119 -2.12 -11.26 1.13
N LEU A 120 -1.54 -11.89 0.10
CA LEU A 120 -0.09 -12.05 -0.04
C LEU A 120 0.65 -10.70 -0.06
N LEU A 121 0.01 -9.63 -0.52
CA LEU A 121 0.61 -8.29 -0.59
C LEU A 121 1.08 -7.76 0.78
N HIS A 122 0.39 -8.15 1.87
CA HIS A 122 0.76 -7.70 3.21
C HIS A 122 1.38 -8.81 4.08
N VAL A 123 1.16 -10.08 3.73
CA VAL A 123 1.71 -11.21 4.48
C VAL A 123 3.17 -11.47 4.10
N VAL A 124 3.51 -11.31 2.81
CA VAL A 124 4.88 -11.45 2.31
C VAL A 124 5.64 -10.13 2.53
N PRO A 125 6.73 -10.10 3.33
CA PRO A 125 7.39 -8.86 3.73
C PRO A 125 7.87 -8.00 2.56
N MET A 126 8.39 -8.63 1.49
CA MET A 126 8.86 -7.92 0.30
C MET A 126 7.70 -7.23 -0.44
N MET A 127 6.58 -7.94 -0.65
CA MET A 127 5.39 -7.38 -1.29
C MET A 127 4.78 -6.27 -0.46
N ARG A 128 4.76 -6.44 0.85
CA ARG A 128 4.26 -5.44 1.80
C ARG A 128 5.03 -4.13 1.67
N ARG A 129 6.37 -4.17 1.64
CA ARG A 129 7.21 -2.97 1.48
C ARG A 129 6.87 -2.21 0.20
N ILE A 130 6.78 -2.94 -0.94
CA ILE A 130 6.43 -2.34 -2.24
C ILE A 130 5.04 -1.71 -2.19
N THR A 131 4.05 -2.42 -1.63
CA THR A 131 2.67 -1.92 -1.56
C THR A 131 2.57 -0.70 -0.63
N GLU A 132 3.26 -0.70 0.52
CA GLU A 132 3.28 0.45 1.43
C GLU A 132 3.95 1.67 0.81
N ALA A 133 5.05 1.49 0.05
CA ALA A 133 5.69 2.56 -0.70
C ALA A 133 4.72 3.14 -1.76
N LEU A 134 4.04 2.28 -2.52
CA LEU A 134 3.04 2.71 -3.50
C LEU A 134 1.88 3.48 -2.85
N MET A 135 1.34 2.98 -1.73
CA MET A 135 0.27 3.65 -0.99
C MET A 135 0.69 5.01 -0.43
N LYS A 136 1.96 5.16 -0.01
CA LYS A 136 2.50 6.45 0.43
C LYS A 136 2.63 7.47 -0.70
N ALA A 137 2.90 7.03 -1.93
CA ALA A 137 3.00 7.90 -3.10
C ALA A 137 1.63 8.39 -3.62
N LEU A 138 0.54 7.59 -3.42
CA LEU A 138 -0.79 7.90 -3.93
C LEU A 138 -1.33 9.31 -3.56
N PRO A 139 -1.21 9.80 -2.31
CA PRO A 139 -1.71 11.13 -1.96
C PRO A 139 -1.07 12.26 -2.78
N GLY A 140 0.25 12.17 -3.05
CA GLY A 140 0.96 13.13 -3.90
C GLY A 140 0.45 13.15 -5.35
N MET A 141 -0.04 12.01 -5.83
CA MET A 141 -0.59 11.88 -7.19
C MET A 141 -2.06 12.35 -7.31
N GLY A 142 -2.75 12.54 -6.18
CA GLY A 142 -4.19 12.84 -6.16
C GLY A 142 -4.58 14.07 -6.98
N ALA A 143 -3.78 15.12 -6.94
CA ALA A 143 -4.00 16.35 -7.71
C ALA A 143 -3.95 16.09 -9.22
N ILE A 144 -3.02 15.27 -9.68
CA ILE A 144 -2.83 14.95 -11.11
C ILE A 144 -3.98 14.06 -11.59
N PHE A 145 -4.40 13.08 -10.79
CA PHE A 145 -5.59 12.28 -11.09
C PHE A 145 -6.85 13.15 -11.19
N ALA A 146 -6.99 14.14 -10.31
CA ALA A 146 -8.11 15.08 -10.36
C ALA A 146 -8.11 15.92 -11.65
N VAL A 147 -6.94 16.42 -12.06
CA VAL A 147 -6.79 17.15 -13.33
C VAL A 147 -7.12 16.24 -14.53
N LEU A 148 -6.61 15.01 -14.53
CA LEU A 148 -6.87 14.06 -15.61
C LEU A 148 -8.36 13.68 -15.69
N ALA A 149 -9.01 13.47 -14.55
CA ALA A 149 -10.46 13.24 -14.47
C ALA A 149 -11.26 14.43 -14.99
N LEU A 150 -10.83 15.66 -14.65
CA LEU A 150 -11.46 16.87 -15.14
C LEU A 150 -11.32 17.02 -16.66
N VAL A 151 -10.12 16.81 -17.21
CA VAL A 151 -9.86 16.86 -18.66
C VAL A 151 -10.71 15.81 -19.39
N THR A 152 -10.76 14.59 -18.85
CA THR A 152 -11.60 13.50 -19.40
C THR A 152 -13.08 13.84 -19.32
N TYR A 153 -13.55 14.42 -18.22
CA TYR A 153 -14.94 14.85 -18.08
C TYR A 153 -15.32 15.92 -19.08
N VAL A 154 -14.51 16.98 -19.19
CA VAL A 154 -14.75 18.07 -20.17
C VAL A 154 -14.72 17.54 -21.60
N GLY A 155 -13.73 16.70 -21.92
CA GLY A 155 -13.65 16.03 -23.22
C GLY A 155 -14.87 15.16 -23.50
N ALA A 156 -15.36 14.39 -22.50
CA ALA A 156 -16.53 13.54 -22.63
C ALA A 156 -17.81 14.35 -22.89
N VAL A 157 -17.99 15.47 -22.17
CA VAL A 157 -19.12 16.39 -22.44
C VAL A 157 -19.06 16.95 -23.87
N MET A 158 -17.87 17.34 -24.32
CA MET A 158 -17.70 17.83 -25.69
C MET A 158 -17.98 16.73 -26.71
N ALA A 159 -17.38 15.53 -26.54
CA ALA A 159 -17.57 14.41 -27.46
C ALA A 159 -19.03 13.94 -27.53
N THR A 160 -19.74 13.85 -26.42
CA THR A 160 -21.16 13.54 -26.40
C THR A 160 -21.98 14.54 -27.20
N ASN A 161 -21.70 15.84 -27.02
CA ASN A 161 -22.44 16.88 -27.75
C ASN A 161 -22.08 16.96 -29.24
N MET A 162 -20.83 16.65 -29.61
CA MET A 162 -20.36 16.74 -31.00
C MET A 162 -20.72 15.48 -31.81
N PHE A 163 -20.61 14.30 -31.20
CA PHE A 163 -20.68 13.03 -31.91
C PHE A 163 -21.82 12.13 -31.44
N GLY A 164 -22.41 12.38 -30.26
CA GLY A 164 -23.43 11.50 -29.68
C GLY A 164 -24.82 11.58 -30.35
N ASN A 165 -25.11 12.64 -31.10
CA ASN A 165 -26.39 12.82 -31.77
C ASN A 165 -26.39 12.24 -33.21
N THR A 166 -26.19 10.93 -33.33
CA THR A 166 -26.13 10.19 -34.58
C THR A 166 -27.04 8.98 -34.58
N ASN A 167 -27.34 8.41 -35.77
CA ASN A 167 -28.05 7.15 -35.93
C ASN A 167 -27.09 5.96 -36.13
N ASP A 168 -25.77 6.20 -36.24
CA ASP A 168 -24.80 5.12 -36.37
C ASP A 168 -24.64 4.36 -35.05
N PRO A 169 -24.97 3.04 -35.03
CA PRO A 169 -24.91 2.27 -33.79
C PRO A 169 -23.51 2.23 -33.14
N ASP A 170 -22.47 2.21 -33.95
CA ASP A 170 -21.08 2.15 -33.49
C ASP A 170 -20.67 3.45 -32.78
N VAL A 171 -21.06 4.60 -33.34
CA VAL A 171 -20.78 5.91 -32.75
C VAL A 171 -21.66 6.14 -31.49
N VAL A 172 -22.91 5.70 -31.51
CA VAL A 172 -23.79 5.73 -30.31
C VAL A 172 -23.21 4.89 -29.17
N LEU A 173 -22.60 3.73 -29.46
CA LEU A 173 -21.92 2.91 -28.46
C LEU A 173 -20.72 3.64 -27.84
N LEU A 174 -20.03 4.50 -28.60
CA LEU A 174 -18.85 5.23 -28.15
C LEU A 174 -19.20 6.56 -27.46
N PHE A 175 -20.20 7.31 -27.99
CA PHE A 175 -20.42 8.71 -27.60
C PHE A 175 -21.90 9.06 -27.33
N GLY A 176 -22.82 8.10 -27.35
CA GLY A 176 -24.26 8.32 -27.19
C GLY A 176 -24.69 8.88 -25.83
N ASP A 177 -23.85 8.77 -24.80
CA ASP A 177 -24.04 9.37 -23.48
C ASP A 177 -22.71 9.68 -22.81
N LEU A 178 -22.77 10.44 -21.69
CA LEU A 178 -21.57 10.90 -20.97
C LEU A 178 -20.71 9.74 -20.42
N PRO A 179 -21.25 8.66 -19.81
CA PRO A 179 -20.45 7.54 -19.36
C PRO A 179 -19.72 6.81 -20.51
N ARG A 180 -20.37 6.61 -21.64
CA ARG A 180 -19.77 6.00 -22.83
C ARG A 180 -18.65 6.87 -23.39
N SER A 181 -18.90 8.16 -23.51
CA SER A 181 -17.88 9.12 -23.97
C SER A 181 -16.67 9.16 -23.04
N ALA A 182 -16.88 9.14 -21.72
CA ALA A 182 -15.79 9.09 -20.76
C ALA A 182 -14.97 7.79 -20.88
N TYR A 183 -15.63 6.65 -21.10
CA TYR A 183 -14.98 5.37 -21.32
C TYR A 183 -14.17 5.36 -22.63
N SER A 184 -14.76 5.84 -23.74
CA SER A 184 -14.08 5.94 -25.03
C SER A 184 -12.88 6.89 -24.98
N LEU A 185 -13.00 8.04 -24.28
CA LEU A 185 -11.88 8.95 -24.10
C LEU A 185 -10.80 8.38 -23.16
N PHE A 186 -11.16 7.57 -22.18
CA PHE A 186 -10.18 6.82 -21.39
C PHE A 186 -9.39 5.84 -22.29
N GLN A 187 -10.05 5.12 -23.18
CA GLN A 187 -9.41 4.26 -24.18
C GLN A 187 -8.49 5.06 -25.10
N VAL A 188 -8.95 6.21 -25.63
CA VAL A 188 -8.14 7.12 -26.45
C VAL A 188 -6.92 7.64 -25.69
N MET A 189 -7.08 8.01 -24.42
CA MET A 189 -5.99 8.49 -23.56
C MET A 189 -4.91 7.42 -23.33
N THR A 190 -5.29 6.15 -23.21
CA THR A 190 -4.35 5.02 -23.11
C THR A 190 -3.76 4.61 -24.46
N MET A 191 -4.11 5.30 -25.55
CA MET A 191 -3.71 5.04 -26.93
C MET A 191 -4.12 3.67 -27.46
N ASP A 192 -5.12 3.02 -26.82
CA ASP A 192 -5.63 1.73 -27.23
C ASP A 192 -6.64 1.86 -28.39
N GLY A 193 -6.25 1.38 -29.56
CA GLY A 193 -7.14 1.33 -30.73
C GLY A 193 -7.71 2.67 -31.20
N TRP A 194 -7.24 3.81 -30.64
CA TRP A 194 -7.84 5.13 -30.80
C TRP A 194 -8.15 5.51 -32.24
N ARG A 195 -7.28 5.14 -33.19
CA ARG A 195 -7.41 5.54 -34.59
C ARG A 195 -8.55 4.78 -35.29
N PHE A 196 -8.49 3.46 -35.26
CA PHE A 196 -9.40 2.62 -36.06
C PHE A 196 -10.70 2.30 -35.34
N GLU A 197 -10.65 2.13 -34.03
CA GLU A 197 -11.82 1.74 -33.25
C GLU A 197 -12.68 2.93 -32.82
N VAL A 198 -12.08 4.13 -32.73
CA VAL A 198 -12.77 5.33 -32.25
C VAL A 198 -12.84 6.38 -33.35
N VAL A 199 -11.69 6.97 -33.75
CA VAL A 199 -11.67 8.16 -34.63
C VAL A 199 -12.21 7.84 -36.02
N GLN A 200 -11.83 6.68 -36.59
CA GLN A 200 -12.28 6.30 -37.93
C GLN A 200 -13.80 6.14 -38.02
N LYS A 201 -14.43 5.56 -37.00
CA LYS A 201 -15.90 5.40 -36.93
C LYS A 201 -16.62 6.75 -36.91
N VAL A 202 -16.08 7.72 -36.17
CA VAL A 202 -16.62 9.08 -36.12
C VAL A 202 -16.45 9.82 -37.45
N ILE A 203 -15.33 9.59 -38.15
CA ILE A 203 -15.09 10.15 -39.48
C ILE A 203 -16.09 9.55 -40.50
N ASP A 204 -16.29 8.24 -40.46
CA ASP A 204 -17.18 7.52 -41.37
C ASP A 204 -18.66 7.89 -41.14
N ASP A 205 -19.03 8.30 -39.91
CA ASP A 205 -20.36 8.84 -39.54
C ASP A 205 -20.58 10.28 -40.04
N GLY A 206 -19.63 10.88 -40.78
CA GLY A 206 -19.79 12.20 -41.41
C GLY A 206 -19.12 13.36 -40.67
N HIS A 207 -18.20 13.06 -39.76
CA HIS A 207 -17.42 14.06 -39.03
C HIS A 207 -15.94 14.10 -39.50
N PRO A 208 -15.63 14.57 -40.71
CA PRO A 208 -14.29 14.44 -41.32
C PRO A 208 -13.17 15.12 -40.54
N PHE A 209 -13.48 16.10 -39.70
CA PHE A 209 -12.51 16.85 -38.88
C PHE A 209 -12.42 16.35 -37.43
N ALA A 210 -13.10 15.25 -37.08
CA ALA A 210 -13.08 14.69 -35.72
C ALA A 210 -11.64 14.41 -35.23
N TRP A 211 -10.74 14.00 -36.13
CA TRP A 211 -9.34 13.75 -35.79
C TRP A 211 -8.65 14.92 -35.08
N ILE A 212 -9.05 16.17 -35.36
CA ILE A 212 -8.47 17.36 -34.70
C ILE A 212 -8.79 17.34 -33.21
N PHE A 213 -10.05 17.08 -32.84
CA PHE A 213 -10.49 16.96 -31.44
C PHE A 213 -9.69 15.88 -30.73
N PHE A 214 -9.57 14.69 -31.32
CA PHE A 214 -8.87 13.57 -30.67
C PHE A 214 -7.37 13.80 -30.55
N ILE A 215 -6.70 14.42 -31.53
CA ILE A 215 -5.28 14.78 -31.42
C ILE A 215 -5.05 15.78 -30.28
N ILE A 216 -5.88 16.81 -30.19
CA ILE A 216 -5.78 17.81 -29.12
C ILE A 216 -6.01 17.13 -27.77
N PHE A 217 -7.01 16.27 -27.67
CA PHE A 217 -7.30 15.54 -26.43
C PHE A 217 -6.13 14.61 -26.04
N ILE A 218 -5.60 13.83 -26.98
CA ILE A 218 -4.43 12.96 -26.76
C ILE A 218 -3.23 13.79 -26.27
N PHE A 219 -2.97 14.93 -26.92
CA PHE A 219 -1.84 15.78 -26.56
C PHE A 219 -1.97 16.28 -25.11
N ILE A 220 -3.15 16.79 -24.72
CA ILE A 220 -3.41 17.26 -23.35
C ILE A 220 -3.33 16.11 -22.35
N ALA A 221 -3.93 14.96 -22.66
CA ALA A 221 -3.94 13.79 -21.78
C ALA A 221 -2.53 13.21 -21.62
N SER A 222 -1.77 13.08 -22.70
CA SER A 222 -0.38 12.60 -22.67
C SER A 222 0.53 13.51 -21.87
N PHE A 223 0.34 14.83 -21.98
CA PHE A 223 1.07 15.80 -21.16
C PHE A 223 0.75 15.63 -19.66
N ALA A 224 -0.52 15.41 -19.30
CA ALA A 224 -0.92 15.15 -17.93
C ALA A 224 -0.32 13.83 -17.39
N ILE A 225 -0.30 12.77 -18.21
CA ILE A 225 0.31 11.48 -17.85
C ILE A 225 1.83 11.61 -17.68
N LEU A 226 2.50 12.33 -18.57
CA LEU A 226 3.93 12.58 -18.48
C LEU A 226 4.28 13.34 -17.19
N ASN A 227 3.50 14.37 -16.84
CA ASN A 227 3.68 15.10 -15.59
C ASN A 227 3.45 14.21 -14.36
N LEU A 228 2.50 13.26 -14.43
CA LEU A 228 2.31 12.25 -13.38
C LEU A 228 3.56 11.38 -13.22
N PHE A 229 4.14 10.92 -14.33
CA PHE A 229 5.35 10.10 -14.30
C PHE A 229 6.54 10.87 -13.71
N ILE A 230 6.73 12.12 -14.13
CA ILE A 230 7.80 12.98 -13.60
C ILE A 230 7.61 13.22 -12.10
N ALA A 231 6.39 13.51 -11.66
CA ALA A 231 6.09 13.72 -10.25
C ALA A 231 6.41 12.47 -9.41
N LEU A 232 6.08 11.26 -9.90
CA LEU A 232 6.42 10.00 -9.25
C LEU A 232 7.93 9.79 -9.12
N VAL A 233 8.68 10.05 -10.20
CA VAL A 233 10.14 9.88 -10.19
C VAL A 233 10.79 10.89 -9.23
N VAL A 234 10.33 12.14 -9.24
CA VAL A 234 10.84 13.18 -8.34
C VAL A 234 10.54 12.85 -6.87
N ASP A 235 9.32 12.40 -6.57
CA ASP A 235 8.93 12.01 -5.20
C ASP A 235 9.74 10.80 -4.69
N ALA A 236 9.95 9.80 -5.56
CA ALA A 236 10.78 8.65 -5.24
C ALA A 236 12.24 9.04 -4.95
N LEU A 237 12.85 9.88 -5.78
CA LEU A 237 14.21 10.38 -5.59
C LEU A 237 14.34 11.26 -4.33
N ALA A 238 13.35 12.13 -4.08
CA ALA A 238 13.33 12.98 -2.89
C ALA A 238 13.23 12.13 -1.60
N SER A 239 12.45 11.06 -1.62
CA SER A 239 12.32 10.13 -0.49
C SER A 239 13.62 9.38 -0.21
N GLU A 240 14.34 8.95 -1.27
CA GLU A 240 15.64 8.28 -1.16
C GLU A 240 16.71 9.24 -0.61
N GLN A 241 16.78 10.46 -1.13
CA GLN A 241 17.70 11.49 -0.64
C GLN A 241 17.45 11.83 0.83
N LYS A 242 16.18 11.92 1.24
CA LYS A 242 15.83 12.18 2.63
C LYS A 242 16.29 11.05 3.56
N ALA A 243 16.12 9.79 3.16
CA ALA A 243 16.59 8.65 3.94
C ALA A 243 18.12 8.65 4.09
N LEU A 244 18.86 8.95 3.01
CA LEU A 244 20.32 9.06 3.08
C LEU A 244 20.80 10.20 3.98
N LEU A 245 20.11 11.36 3.94
CA LEU A 245 20.41 12.48 4.82
C LEU A 245 20.10 12.19 6.28
N GLU A 246 19.03 11.45 6.57
CA GLU A 246 18.68 11.04 7.92
C GLU A 246 19.76 10.09 8.49
N ASP A 247 20.23 9.09 7.71
CA ASP A 247 21.34 8.21 8.10
C ASP A 247 22.63 8.99 8.35
N GLU A 248 22.99 9.94 7.46
CA GLU A 248 24.20 10.76 7.57
C GLU A 248 24.17 11.71 8.80
N LEU A 249 22.97 12.21 9.13
CA LEU A 249 22.77 13.02 10.34
C LEU A 249 22.88 12.18 11.62
N GLU A 250 22.39 10.94 11.63
CA GLU A 250 22.47 10.02 12.76
C GLU A 250 23.95 9.66 13.05
N ASP A 251 24.74 9.38 11.99
CA ASP A 251 26.18 9.12 12.09
C ASP A 251 26.94 10.33 12.66
N ILE A 252 26.61 11.56 12.20
CA ILE A 252 27.23 12.79 12.70
C ILE A 252 26.85 13.06 14.15
N GLU A 253 25.60 12.82 14.56
CA GLU A 253 25.15 12.96 15.95
C GLU A 253 25.89 11.99 16.87
N GLU A 254 26.15 10.75 16.43
CA GLU A 254 26.90 9.74 17.18
C GLU A 254 28.37 10.15 17.32
N GLU A 255 29.03 10.62 16.23
CA GLU A 255 30.42 11.10 16.24
C GLU A 255 30.59 12.31 17.17
N ILE A 256 29.67 13.28 17.12
CA ILE A 256 29.68 14.45 18.03
C ILE A 256 29.51 14.02 19.48
N SER A 257 28.64 13.05 19.76
CA SER A 257 28.41 12.53 21.11
C SER A 257 29.66 11.87 21.69
N GLU A 258 30.37 11.07 20.89
CA GLU A 258 31.63 10.43 21.27
C GLU A 258 32.74 11.46 21.55
N GLU A 259 32.88 12.48 20.68
CA GLU A 259 33.87 13.56 20.92
C GLU A 259 33.57 14.36 22.19
N PHE A 260 32.30 14.62 22.52
CA PHE A 260 31.92 15.29 23.75
C PHE A 260 32.26 14.46 24.98
N ASP A 261 31.99 13.16 24.96
CA ASP A 261 32.29 12.26 26.08
C ASP A 261 33.80 12.13 26.29
N GLU A 262 34.60 12.04 25.22
CA GLU A 262 36.08 12.06 25.33
C GLU A 262 36.62 13.37 25.90
N ALA A 263 36.09 14.52 25.46
CA ALA A 263 36.51 15.83 25.95
C ALA A 263 36.15 16.03 27.44
N GLU A 264 35.00 15.51 27.88
CA GLU A 264 34.59 15.55 29.30
C GLU A 264 35.46 14.64 30.15
N GLY A 265 35.85 13.46 29.66
CA GLY A 265 36.81 12.55 30.29
C GLY A 265 38.18 13.21 30.49
N GLN A 266 38.75 13.81 29.41
CA GLN A 266 40.06 14.53 29.49
C GLN A 266 40.03 15.71 30.49
N ARG A 267 38.90 16.44 30.53
CA ARG A 267 38.70 17.52 31.49
C ARG A 267 38.67 17.00 32.94
N GLY A 268 38.06 15.86 33.17
CA GLY A 268 38.05 15.17 34.47
C GLY A 268 39.44 14.77 34.91
N ASP A 269 40.26 14.21 34.03
CA ASP A 269 41.65 13.80 34.31
C ASP A 269 42.55 15.00 34.65
N ILE A 270 42.41 16.10 33.89
CA ILE A 270 43.16 17.34 34.16
C ILE A 270 42.81 17.92 35.56
N LEU A 271 41.53 17.93 35.92
CA LEU A 271 41.06 18.39 37.22
C LEU A 271 41.58 17.50 38.37
N ALA A 272 41.60 16.19 38.18
CA ALA A 272 42.16 15.25 39.15
C ALA A 272 43.67 15.48 39.34
N MET A 273 44.42 15.69 38.26
CA MET A 273 45.86 15.98 38.32
C MET A 273 46.14 17.31 39.00
N LEU A 274 45.39 18.36 38.72
CA LEU A 274 45.53 19.65 39.41
C LEU A 274 45.21 19.56 40.90
N THR A 275 44.26 18.72 41.28
CA THR A 275 43.90 18.50 42.68
C THR A 275 45.06 17.80 43.44
N SER A 276 45.64 16.76 42.85
CA SER A 276 46.76 16.02 43.39
C SER A 276 48.01 16.91 43.53
N MET A 277 48.32 17.70 42.50
CA MET A 277 49.44 18.70 42.60
C MET A 277 49.22 19.72 43.70
N ARG A 278 47.98 20.16 43.94
CA ARG A 278 47.69 21.12 45.05
C ARG A 278 47.86 20.47 46.40
N GLU A 279 47.56 19.21 46.59
CA GLU A 279 47.80 18.46 47.82
C GLU A 279 49.30 18.30 48.11
N GLU A 280 50.08 17.90 47.08
CA GLU A 280 51.54 17.80 47.20
C GLU A 280 52.22 19.14 47.60
N ILE A 281 51.74 20.23 46.93
CA ILE A 281 52.23 21.59 47.32
C ILE A 281 51.88 21.96 48.78
N ALA A 282 50.70 21.53 49.24
CA ALA A 282 50.29 21.79 50.63
C ALA A 282 51.10 20.97 51.59
N GLU A 283 51.43 19.72 51.31
CA GLU A 283 52.33 18.88 52.10
C GLU A 283 53.76 19.45 52.16
N LEU A 284 54.33 19.84 51.01
CA LEU A 284 55.66 20.48 50.94
C LEU A 284 55.72 21.78 51.75
N LYS A 285 54.67 22.60 51.70
CA LYS A 285 54.57 23.80 52.52
C LYS A 285 54.57 23.50 54.01
N GLN A 286 53.89 22.43 54.45
CA GLN A 286 53.88 22.01 55.83
C GLN A 286 55.30 21.53 56.33
N LEU A 287 56.00 20.75 55.50
CA LEU A 287 57.32 20.25 55.75
C LEU A 287 58.32 21.40 55.88
N VAL A 288 58.30 22.36 54.97
CA VAL A 288 59.17 23.55 55.02
C VAL A 288 58.87 24.44 56.25
N ALA A 289 57.61 24.54 56.68
CA ALA A 289 57.24 25.28 57.89
C ALA A 289 57.73 24.57 59.17
N ALA A 290 57.76 23.24 59.19
CA ALA A 290 58.26 22.44 60.31
C ALA A 290 59.78 22.44 60.40
N GLU A 291 60.52 22.62 59.30
CA GLU A 291 62.00 22.70 59.29
C GLU A 291 62.54 24.09 59.70
N ASN A 292 61.71 25.14 59.64
CA ASN A 292 62.01 26.50 60.01
C ASN A 292 61.57 26.89 61.46
N SER A 293 61.04 25.92 62.23
CA SER A 293 60.66 26.09 63.65
C SER A 293 61.65 25.41 64.56
#